data_534b5ee9927fdfe109e36cef28c1b36e
#
_entry.id   534b5ee9927fdfe109e36cef28c1b36e
#
_cell.length_a   1.000
_cell.length_b   1.000
_cell.length_c   1.000
_cell.angle_alpha   90.00
_cell.angle_beta   90.00
_cell.angle_gamma   90.00
#
_symmetry.space_group_name_H-M   'P 1'
#
loop_
_entity.id
_entity.type
_entity.pdbx_description
1 polymer ?
#
loop_
_entity_poly.entity_id
_entity_poly.type
_entity_poly.pdbx_seq_one_letter_code
_entity_poly.pdbx_strand_id
1 'polypeptide(L)'
;MLDYPSLAALAAVVREGSFERAAQALHVTPSAVSQRVRLLEERMGCALVVRGQPCQATETGRRLCQHLDRVRLLEHELRGTLPTLDPEGHTRV
;
A
#
# COMPACT_ATOMS: atom_id res chain seq x y z
N MET A 1 0.54 7.98 -12.36
CA MET A 1 1.39 8.73 -11.42
C MET A 1 1.84 7.88 -10.24
N LEU A 2 1.05 7.72 -9.20
CA LEU A 2 1.40 6.78 -8.13
C LEU A 2 0.84 5.41 -8.46
N ASP A 3 1.71 4.40 -8.38
CA ASP A 3 1.35 3.03 -8.65
C ASP A 3 0.73 2.41 -7.39
N TYR A 4 -0.54 2.01 -7.48
CA TYR A 4 -1.27 1.49 -6.33
C TYR A 4 -0.62 0.24 -5.71
N PRO A 5 -0.19 -0.77 -6.49
CA PRO A 5 0.51 -1.91 -5.92
C PRO A 5 1.79 -1.54 -5.18
N SER A 6 2.53 -0.53 -5.65
CA SER A 6 3.74 -0.06 -4.98
C SER A 6 3.41 0.66 -3.67
N LEU A 7 2.35 1.47 -3.65
CA LEU A 7 1.87 2.10 -2.42
C LEU A 7 1.41 1.05 -1.41
N ALA A 8 0.69 0.04 -1.87
CA ALA A 8 0.22 -1.04 -0.99
C ALA A 8 1.40 -1.82 -0.41
N ALA A 9 2.45 -2.05 -1.19
CA ALA A 9 3.66 -2.72 -0.72
C ALA A 9 4.35 -1.89 0.37
N LEU A 10 4.51 -0.59 0.15
CA LEU A 10 5.09 0.31 1.15
C LEU A 10 4.29 0.28 2.45
N ALA A 11 2.98 0.44 2.35
CA ALA A 11 2.10 0.45 3.51
C ALA A 11 2.18 -0.87 4.29
N ALA A 12 2.24 -2.00 3.58
CA ALA A 12 2.35 -3.31 4.22
C ALA A 12 3.68 -3.46 4.96
N VAL A 13 4.79 -3.02 4.37
CA VAL A 13 6.11 -3.09 5.03
C VAL A 13 6.11 -2.27 6.32
N VAL A 14 5.55 -1.08 6.28
CA VAL A 14 5.49 -0.21 7.46
C VAL A 14 4.57 -0.80 8.53
N ARG A 15 3.41 -1.29 8.13
CA ARG A 15 2.44 -1.87 9.05
C ARG A 15 2.96 -3.16 9.69
N GLU A 16 3.55 -4.04 8.89
CA GLU A 16 4.02 -5.34 9.36
C GLU A 16 5.39 -5.28 10.00
N GLY A 17 6.17 -4.25 9.71
CA GLY A 17 7.51 -4.06 10.25
C GLY A 17 8.60 -4.85 9.54
N SER A 18 8.28 -5.66 8.52
CA SER A 18 9.27 -6.39 7.74
C SER A 18 8.77 -6.69 6.33
N PHE A 19 9.72 -6.90 5.43
CA PHE A 19 9.41 -7.25 4.04
C PHE A 19 8.81 -8.65 3.94
N GLU A 20 9.30 -9.59 4.75
CA GLU A 20 8.78 -10.96 4.77
C GLU A 20 7.33 -11.01 5.22
N ARG A 21 7.01 -10.29 6.29
CA ARG A 21 5.63 -10.24 6.79
C ARG A 21 4.71 -9.50 5.84
N ALA A 22 5.20 -8.44 5.21
CA ALA A 22 4.43 -7.74 4.19
C ALA A 22 4.10 -8.66 3.02
N ALA A 23 5.09 -9.46 2.58
CA ALA A 23 4.89 -10.42 1.50
C ALA A 23 3.82 -11.44 1.85
N GLN A 24 3.84 -11.96 3.07
CA GLN A 24 2.81 -12.90 3.54
C GLN A 24 1.43 -12.25 3.52
N ALA A 25 1.32 -11.03 4.02
CA ALA A 25 0.05 -10.31 4.07
C ALA A 25 -0.50 -10.02 2.67
N LEU A 26 0.37 -9.77 1.71
CA LEU A 26 -0.01 -9.44 0.33
C LEU A 26 -0.08 -10.67 -0.59
N HIS A 27 0.27 -11.85 -0.09
CA HIS A 27 0.31 -13.10 -0.87
C HIS A 27 1.23 -13.00 -2.08
N VAL A 28 2.41 -12.41 -1.87
CA VAL A 28 3.46 -12.30 -2.88
C VAL A 28 4.79 -12.69 -2.27
N THR A 29 5.86 -12.68 -3.06
CA THR A 29 7.20 -12.97 -2.55
C THR A 29 7.83 -11.73 -1.92
N PRO A 30 8.77 -11.90 -0.96
CA PRO A 30 9.52 -10.76 -0.43
C PRO A 30 10.26 -9.97 -1.52
N SER A 31 10.76 -10.67 -2.53
CA SER A 31 11.43 -10.04 -3.66
C SER A 31 10.49 -9.11 -4.41
N ALA A 32 9.24 -9.52 -4.62
CA ALA A 32 8.23 -8.69 -5.27
C ALA A 32 7.94 -7.42 -4.46
N VAL A 33 7.80 -7.56 -3.14
CA VAL A 33 7.60 -6.41 -2.26
C VAL A 33 8.78 -5.46 -2.35
N SER A 34 9.99 -6.00 -2.28
CA SER A 34 11.21 -5.20 -2.34
C SER A 34 11.31 -4.42 -3.65
N GLN A 35 10.97 -5.07 -4.77
CA GLN A 35 10.99 -4.41 -6.08
C GLN A 35 9.97 -3.28 -6.17
N ARG A 36 8.78 -3.50 -5.64
CA ARG A 36 7.71 -2.48 -5.66
C ARG A 36 8.09 -1.27 -4.83
N VAL A 37 8.67 -1.47 -3.66
CA VAL A 37 9.12 -0.38 -2.79
C VAL A 37 10.26 0.38 -3.47
N ARG A 38 11.23 -0.34 -4.04
CA ARG A 38 12.36 0.28 -4.74
C ARG A 38 11.88 1.14 -5.91
N LEU A 39 10.95 0.63 -6.70
CA LEU A 39 10.39 1.37 -7.83
C LEU A 39 9.76 2.69 -7.37
N LEU A 40 9.02 2.64 -6.28
CA LEU A 40 8.40 3.84 -5.72
C LEU A 40 9.46 4.82 -5.22
N GLU A 41 10.50 4.33 -4.53
CA GLU A 41 11.60 5.16 -4.08
C GLU A 41 12.32 5.84 -5.24
N GLU A 42 12.53 5.11 -6.33
CA GLU A 42 13.14 5.68 -7.53
C GLU A 42 12.28 6.79 -8.12
N ARG A 43 10.98 6.59 -8.19
CA ARG A 43 10.05 7.59 -8.72
C ARG A 43 9.99 8.83 -7.84
N MET A 44 10.04 8.65 -6.53
CA MET A 44 9.99 9.76 -5.59
C MET A 44 11.35 10.43 -5.40
N GLY A 45 12.43 9.77 -5.78
CA GLY A 45 13.77 10.29 -5.65
C GLY A 45 14.28 10.33 -4.22
N CYS A 46 13.71 9.52 -3.31
CA CYS A 46 14.14 9.49 -1.93
C CYS A 46 13.77 8.15 -1.28
N ALA A 47 14.39 7.86 -0.16
CA ALA A 47 14.06 6.68 0.63
C ALA A 47 12.68 6.84 1.27
N LEU A 48 11.92 5.77 1.27
CA LEU A 48 10.58 5.74 1.88
C LEU A 48 10.52 4.82 3.09
N VAL A 49 11.50 3.93 3.24
CA VAL A 49 11.59 2.99 4.33
C VAL A 49 12.99 3.05 4.94
N VAL A 50 13.04 3.08 6.27
CA VAL A 50 14.27 2.85 7.03
C VAL A 50 14.26 1.39 7.43
N ARG A 51 15.24 0.64 6.94
CA ARG A 51 15.34 -0.79 7.25
C ARG A 51 15.82 -0.97 8.68
N GLY A 52 15.22 -1.93 9.35
CA GLY A 52 15.55 -2.22 10.74
C GLY A 52 14.53 -3.20 11.29
N GLN A 53 14.55 -3.38 12.59
CA GLN A 53 13.60 -4.24 13.29
C GLN A 53 12.89 -3.46 14.38
N PRO A 54 11.70 -2.89 14.07
CA PRO A 54 10.94 -3.02 12.81
C PRO A 54 11.40 -2.05 11.73
N CYS A 55 11.05 -2.34 10.47
CA CYS A 55 11.15 -1.37 9.39
C CYS A 55 10.20 -0.21 9.67
N GLN A 56 10.66 1.00 9.42
CA GLN A 56 9.87 2.19 9.68
C GLN A 56 9.79 3.08 8.45
N ALA A 57 8.75 3.88 8.35
CA ALA A 57 8.62 4.83 7.27
C ALA A 57 9.50 6.05 7.50
N THR A 58 10.09 6.57 6.43
CA THR A 58 10.65 7.93 6.45
C THR A 58 9.49 8.91 6.49
N GLU A 59 9.80 10.20 6.67
CA GLU A 59 8.75 11.23 6.64
C GLU A 59 7.94 11.20 5.34
N THR A 60 8.63 11.08 4.20
CA THR A 60 7.95 10.98 2.90
C THR A 60 7.15 9.69 2.80
N GLY A 61 7.73 8.57 3.26
CA GLY A 61 7.02 7.28 3.28
C GLY A 61 5.75 7.34 4.10
N ARG A 62 5.79 8.00 5.24
CA ARG A 62 4.61 8.16 6.10
C ARG A 62 3.52 8.96 5.40
N ARG A 63 3.89 10.03 4.70
CA ARG A 63 2.92 10.83 3.94
C ARG A 63 2.24 10.03 2.85
N LEU A 64 3.00 9.18 2.17
CA LEU A 64 2.43 8.32 1.13
C LEU A 64 1.48 7.29 1.73
N CYS A 65 1.82 6.71 2.88
CA CYS A 65 0.92 5.78 3.57
C CYS A 65 -0.37 6.47 3.99
N GLN A 66 -0.29 7.69 4.49
CA GLN A 66 -1.47 8.48 4.86
C GLN A 66 -2.35 8.77 3.65
N HIS A 67 -1.72 9.07 2.51
CA HIS A 67 -2.45 9.29 1.27
C HIS A 67 -3.22 8.03 0.86
N LEU A 68 -2.58 6.87 0.94
CA LEU A 68 -3.23 5.60 0.63
C LEU A 68 -4.42 5.34 1.55
N ASP A 69 -4.28 5.61 2.83
CA ASP A 69 -5.37 5.44 3.79
C ASP A 69 -6.57 6.31 3.41
N ARG A 70 -6.31 7.53 2.97
CA ARG A 70 -7.38 8.44 2.51
C ARG A 70 -8.06 7.92 1.25
N VAL A 71 -7.28 7.43 0.30
CA VAL A 71 -7.83 6.86 -0.93
C VAL A 71 -8.72 5.67 -0.60
N ARG A 72 -8.27 4.78 0.28
CA ARG A 72 -9.06 3.62 0.70
C ARG A 72 -10.34 4.02 1.42
N LEU A 73 -10.26 5.05 2.24
CA LEU A 73 -11.44 5.56 2.94
C LEU A 73 -12.46 6.11 1.94
N LEU A 74 -11.99 6.91 0.99
CA LEU A 74 -12.87 7.48 -0.04
C LEU A 74 -13.52 6.39 -0.90
N GLU A 75 -12.76 5.36 -1.27
CA GLU A 75 -13.30 4.23 -2.02
C GLU A 75 -14.34 3.47 -1.19
N HIS A 76 -14.07 3.28 0.09
CA HIS A 76 -15.00 2.61 0.99
C HIS A 76 -16.33 3.38 1.10
N GLU A 77 -16.27 4.70 1.24
CA GLU A 77 -17.44 5.55 1.28
C GLU A 77 -18.23 5.47 -0.04
N LEU A 78 -17.51 5.49 -1.16
CA LEU A 78 -18.14 5.40 -2.47
C LEU A 78 -18.88 4.07 -2.64
N ARG A 79 -18.26 2.95 -2.21
CA ARG A 79 -18.90 1.62 -2.25
C ARG A 79 -20.17 1.58 -1.45
N GLY A 80 -20.24 2.31 -0.34
CA GLY A 80 -21.41 2.38 0.49
C GLY A 80 -22.58 3.11 -0.17
N THR A 81 -22.30 3.93 -1.17
CA THR A 81 -23.33 4.71 -1.86
C THR A 81 -23.65 4.22 -3.26
N LEU A 82 -22.78 3.41 -3.86
CA LEU A 82 -22.95 2.92 -5.24
C LEU A 82 -23.16 1.41 -5.24
N PRO A 83 -24.38 0.94 -5.49
CA PRO A 83 -24.68 -0.51 -5.48
C PRO A 83 -23.82 -1.31 -6.46
N THR A 84 -23.43 -0.70 -7.59
CA THR A 84 -22.64 -1.32 -8.63
C THR A 84 -21.20 -1.64 -8.22
N LEU A 85 -20.77 -1.11 -7.06
CA LEU A 85 -19.43 -1.35 -6.53
C LEU A 85 -19.39 -2.42 -5.46
N ASP A 86 -20.40 -3.28 -5.42
CA ASP A 86 -20.44 -4.41 -4.50
C ASP A 86 -19.21 -5.31 -4.77
N PRO A 87 -18.34 -5.51 -3.79
CA PRO A 87 -17.12 -6.32 -3.99
C PRO A 87 -17.41 -7.79 -4.29
N GLU A 88 -18.61 -8.27 -4.00
CA GLU A 88 -19.01 -9.64 -4.31
C GLU A 88 -19.59 -9.77 -5.72
N GLY A 89 -19.63 -8.68 -6.47
CA GLY A 89 -20.11 -8.69 -7.83
C GLY A 89 -21.62 -8.79 -7.97
N HIS A 90 -22.36 -8.58 -6.91
CA HIS A 90 -23.82 -8.60 -6.97
C HIS A 90 -24.34 -7.27 -7.51
N THR A 91 -25.16 -7.35 -8.54
CA THR A 91 -25.82 -6.18 -9.09
C THR A 91 -27.15 -5.99 -8.37
N ARG A 92 -27.32 -4.83 -7.80
CA ARG A 92 -28.60 -4.45 -7.22
C ARG A 92 -29.38 -3.60 -8.20
N VAL A 93 -30.55 -3.99 -8.40
CA VAL A 93 -31.46 -3.27 -9.27
C VAL A 93 -32.39 -2.40 -8.43
#